data_f8ff5af00ee488d885a6e726d685efd8
#
_entry.id   f8ff5af00ee488d885a6e726d685efd8
#
_cell.length_a   1.000
_cell.length_b   1.000
_cell.length_c   1.000
_cell.angle_alpha   90.00
_cell.angle_beta   90.00
_cell.angle_gamma   90.00
#
_symmetry.space_group_name_H-M   'P 1'
#
loop_
_entity.id
_entity.type
_entity.pdbx_description
1 polymer ?
#
loop_
_entity_poly.entity_id
_entity_poly.type
_entity_poly.pdbx_seq_one_letter_code
_entity_poly.pdbx_strand_id
1 'polypeptide(L)'
;MVAAVQLKLHFDGLLDELAARPAGATVAPSPFRVLRDQPAGPGFIAGEILGDEPPSGPRAVVGSTAGEAAPDSEEVGGGASIGGSVSANGSLPADGGAPGGLWVDPASSGRPWSALGAVEGLLTFRGNPSRTFHGRGPIPTDPIVAWTHAIGCSNSPVGNEPKEWCGTGWTGQPSVFRLPPSGRWTVAFGSYDRSVNFLDPATGATVLPPYRTGDIIKGSVTVDPDGFPLLYTGSRDNFFHVVALDRPVPEALWRLSSDADGPTVWNNDWDSSALVVDDHLLVGGENGRFYVVKLNRTYGADARVRVDPEVVFSTESWDSELLAAISDRQASIENSVAISGDTVYFSNSAGLVQGWRIGGLADGQTPEQVFRYWSGDDTDASIVIDEAGMLYLGSEYERLNDRSRDVGQILKLDPSNPTDPVVWSRQSRAGPGSGIWATPALYEGLVIIATNEGELIGLDRDTGADRWRIPLDGPLWSSPVVVGDTLIQADCGGFLHAFDLTDGGVDTPTKRWSIELAGCLESTPAVWDGRIFIGSRSGTFFAVTDRAAG
;
A
#
# COMPACT_ATOMS: atom_id res chain seq x y z
N MET A 1 -15.98 -15.68 -21.38
CA MET A 1 -16.49 -17.07 -21.38
C MET A 1 -15.61 -18.06 -22.15
N VAL A 2 -15.07 -17.74 -23.33
CA VAL A 2 -14.21 -18.67 -24.10
C VAL A 2 -12.82 -18.81 -23.45
N ALA A 3 -12.20 -17.75 -22.95
CA ALA A 3 -10.87 -17.79 -22.33
C ALA A 3 -10.85 -18.55 -20.99
N ALA A 4 -11.87 -18.37 -20.15
CA ALA A 4 -11.98 -19.09 -18.87
C ALA A 4 -12.20 -20.60 -19.06
N VAL A 5 -12.92 -21.00 -20.11
CA VAL A 5 -13.09 -22.41 -20.46
C VAL A 5 -11.78 -22.99 -21.00
N GLN A 6 -10.99 -22.24 -21.75
CA GLN A 6 -9.68 -22.72 -22.24
C GLN A 6 -8.64 -22.84 -21.11
N LEU A 7 -8.64 -21.93 -20.14
CA LEU A 7 -7.74 -22.02 -19.00
C LEU A 7 -8.07 -23.21 -18.10
N LYS A 8 -9.36 -23.44 -17.82
CA LYS A 8 -9.80 -24.60 -17.05
C LYS A 8 -9.47 -25.91 -17.76
N LEU A 9 -9.67 -26.01 -19.08
CA LEU A 9 -9.29 -27.17 -19.88
C LEU A 9 -7.77 -27.39 -19.92
N HIS A 10 -6.98 -26.35 -19.86
CA HIS A 10 -5.52 -26.46 -19.82
C HIS A 10 -5.02 -26.97 -18.47
N PHE A 11 -5.61 -26.51 -17.37
CA PHE A 11 -5.30 -26.98 -16.01
C PHE A 11 -5.79 -28.43 -15.77
N ASP A 12 -7.00 -28.77 -16.23
CA ASP A 12 -7.52 -30.15 -16.13
C ASP A 12 -6.66 -31.10 -16.97
N GLY A 13 -6.19 -30.69 -18.15
CA GLY A 13 -5.27 -31.46 -18.97
C GLY A 13 -3.89 -31.67 -18.33
N LEU A 14 -3.37 -30.69 -17.62
CA LEU A 14 -2.08 -30.80 -16.90
C LEU A 14 -2.18 -31.72 -15.67
N LEU A 15 -3.34 -31.76 -15.00
CA LEU A 15 -3.60 -32.67 -13.87
C LEU A 15 -3.78 -34.10 -14.34
N ASP A 16 -4.40 -34.34 -15.49
CA ASP A 16 -4.54 -35.66 -16.10
C ASP A 16 -3.18 -36.21 -16.58
N GLU A 17 -2.30 -35.38 -17.12
CA GLU A 17 -0.94 -35.73 -17.53
C GLU A 17 -0.04 -36.10 -16.31
N LEU A 18 -0.24 -35.44 -15.18
CA LEU A 18 0.45 -35.73 -13.91
C LEU A 18 -0.08 -37.02 -13.25
N ALA A 19 -1.37 -37.31 -13.41
CA ALA A 19 -2.00 -38.53 -12.87
C ALA A 19 -1.67 -39.80 -13.66
N ALA A 20 -1.31 -39.69 -14.95
CA ALA A 20 -1.02 -40.81 -15.84
C ALA A 20 0.42 -41.35 -15.77
N ARG A 21 1.29 -40.80 -14.91
CA ARG A 21 2.69 -41.26 -14.79
C ARG A 21 2.82 -42.48 -13.90
N PRO A 22 3.54 -43.54 -14.35
CA PRO A 22 3.74 -44.73 -13.53
C PRO A 22 4.62 -44.44 -12.31
N ALA A 23 4.25 -45.01 -11.16
CA ALA A 23 5.00 -44.92 -9.93
C ALA A 23 6.39 -45.57 -10.08
N GLY A 24 7.46 -44.75 -10.06
CA GLY A 24 8.82 -45.27 -10.09
C GLY A 24 9.85 -44.50 -10.90
N ALA A 25 9.49 -43.43 -11.61
CA ALA A 25 10.44 -42.61 -12.32
C ALA A 25 11.13 -41.62 -11.37
N THR A 26 12.43 -41.77 -11.15
CA THR A 26 13.27 -40.77 -10.50
C THR A 26 13.39 -39.55 -11.41
N VAL A 27 12.73 -38.48 -11.06
CA VAL A 27 12.84 -37.19 -11.72
C VAL A 27 13.94 -36.41 -11.05
N ALA A 28 14.85 -35.84 -11.84
CA ALA A 28 15.76 -34.79 -11.37
C ALA A 28 14.92 -33.67 -10.71
N PRO A 29 15.40 -33.01 -9.65
CA PRO A 29 14.62 -31.99 -8.96
C PRO A 29 14.20 -30.90 -9.97
N SER A 30 12.91 -30.81 -10.22
CA SER A 30 12.31 -29.72 -10.95
C SER A 30 12.43 -28.47 -10.09
N PRO A 31 12.78 -27.29 -10.63
CA PRO A 31 12.80 -26.05 -9.88
C PRO A 31 11.41 -25.63 -9.37
N PHE A 32 10.36 -26.32 -9.75
CA PHE A 32 9.00 -26.05 -9.30
C PHE A 32 8.53 -27.11 -8.30
N ARG A 33 8.81 -26.86 -7.02
CA ARG A 33 8.05 -27.47 -5.93
C ARG A 33 6.75 -26.71 -5.80
N VAL A 34 5.69 -27.17 -6.44
CA VAL A 34 4.34 -26.72 -6.13
C VAL A 34 4.06 -27.08 -4.68
N LEU A 35 4.07 -26.09 -3.80
CA LEU A 35 3.65 -26.24 -2.42
C LEU A 35 2.13 -26.47 -2.42
N ARG A 36 1.70 -27.74 -2.32
CA ARG A 36 0.31 -28.17 -2.41
C ARG A 36 -0.62 -27.62 -1.31
N ASP A 37 -0.09 -26.94 -0.28
CA ASP A 37 -0.82 -26.56 0.92
C ASP A 37 -0.71 -25.07 1.28
N GLN A 38 -0.25 -24.20 0.37
CA GLN A 38 -0.30 -22.75 0.59
C GLN A 38 -1.48 -22.17 -0.19
N PRO A 39 -2.41 -21.46 0.46
CA PRO A 39 -3.43 -20.72 -0.26
C PRO A 39 -2.74 -19.69 -1.15
N ALA A 40 -3.07 -19.66 -2.43
CA ALA A 40 -2.63 -18.60 -3.32
C ALA A 40 -3.01 -17.25 -2.72
N GLY A 41 -2.15 -16.25 -2.85
CA GLY A 41 -2.47 -14.90 -2.48
C GLY A 41 -3.72 -14.40 -3.22
N PRO A 42 -4.34 -13.31 -2.77
CA PRO A 42 -5.62 -12.84 -3.31
C PRO A 42 -5.58 -12.48 -4.81
N GLY A 43 -4.42 -12.20 -5.39
CA GLY A 43 -4.28 -11.89 -6.82
C GLY A 43 -4.44 -13.06 -7.79
N PHE A 44 -4.55 -14.31 -7.32
CA PHE A 44 -4.80 -15.46 -8.18
C PHE A 44 -6.28 -15.67 -8.49
N ILE A 45 -7.05 -14.64 -8.68
CA ILE A 45 -8.43 -14.71 -9.13
C ILE A 45 -8.56 -14.19 -10.56
N ALA A 46 -7.61 -14.52 -11.40
CA ALA A 46 -7.86 -14.52 -12.84
C ALA A 46 -8.78 -15.71 -13.14
N GLY A 47 -10.07 -15.51 -13.05
CA GLY A 47 -11.03 -16.55 -13.46
C GLY A 47 -12.37 -16.58 -12.76
N GLU A 48 -12.60 -15.81 -11.71
CA GLU A 48 -13.93 -15.73 -11.13
C GLU A 48 -14.73 -14.56 -11.71
N ILE A 49 -14.98 -14.61 -13.01
CA ILE A 49 -16.08 -13.86 -13.63
C ILE A 49 -17.35 -14.66 -13.33
N LEU A 50 -17.92 -14.48 -12.17
CA LEU A 50 -19.31 -14.81 -11.92
C LEU A 50 -20.07 -13.50 -11.79
N GLY A 51 -20.71 -13.11 -12.89
CA GLY A 51 -21.81 -12.19 -12.84
C GLY A 51 -22.92 -12.81 -12.02
N ASP A 52 -23.17 -12.26 -10.86
CA ASP A 52 -24.48 -12.33 -10.21
C ASP A 52 -24.67 -11.04 -9.40
N GLU A 53 -25.87 -10.48 -9.53
CA GLU A 53 -26.29 -9.28 -8.84
C GLU A 53 -26.10 -9.40 -7.32
N PRO A 54 -25.72 -8.30 -6.63
CA PRO A 54 -25.59 -8.33 -5.18
C PRO A 54 -26.96 -8.60 -4.54
N PRO A 55 -27.02 -9.43 -3.50
CA PRO A 55 -28.25 -9.65 -2.77
C PRO A 55 -28.67 -8.35 -2.07
N SER A 56 -29.88 -7.90 -2.34
CA SER A 56 -30.54 -6.80 -1.66
C SER A 56 -30.75 -7.16 -0.18
N GLY A 57 -29.86 -6.69 0.69
CA GLY A 57 -30.03 -6.72 2.14
C GLY A 57 -30.86 -5.53 2.64
N PRO A 58 -31.54 -5.65 3.79
CA PRO A 58 -32.54 -4.66 4.23
C PRO A 58 -31.90 -3.34 4.65
N ARG A 59 -32.42 -2.25 4.10
CA ARG A 59 -32.14 -0.87 4.48
C ARG A 59 -32.42 -0.64 5.96
N ALA A 60 -31.43 -0.24 6.73
CA ALA A 60 -31.63 0.38 8.03
C ALA A 60 -31.88 1.88 7.81
N VAL A 61 -33.12 2.30 8.08
CA VAL A 61 -33.51 3.71 8.12
C VAL A 61 -33.04 4.27 9.45
N VAL A 62 -32.08 5.19 9.42
CA VAL A 62 -31.75 6.02 10.60
C VAL A 62 -32.59 7.28 10.51
N GLY A 63 -33.58 7.35 11.39
CA GLY A 63 -34.43 8.53 11.55
C GLY A 63 -33.67 9.65 12.27
N SER A 64 -33.70 10.84 11.67
CA SER A 64 -33.32 12.10 12.31
C SER A 64 -34.42 12.55 13.25
N THR A 65 -34.09 12.82 14.50
CA THR A 65 -34.95 13.64 15.38
C THR A 65 -34.24 14.96 15.66
N ALA A 66 -34.83 16.01 15.14
CA ALA A 66 -34.55 17.38 15.50
C ALA A 66 -35.32 17.77 16.79
N GLY A 67 -34.77 18.67 17.54
CA GLY A 67 -35.42 19.38 18.64
C GLY A 67 -34.37 19.79 19.67
N GLU A 68 -34.26 20.92 20.16
CA GLU A 68 -34.95 22.20 20.26
C GLU A 68 -34.02 23.17 21.00
N ALA A 69 -34.25 24.46 20.82
CA ALA A 69 -33.39 25.59 21.14
C ALA A 69 -33.27 25.96 22.62
N ALA A 70 -32.19 26.64 22.87
CA ALA A 70 -31.73 27.60 23.87
C ALA A 70 -32.71 28.11 24.98
N PRO A 71 -32.22 28.77 26.07
CA PRO A 71 -31.77 30.15 25.95
C PRO A 71 -30.59 30.59 26.88
N ASP A 72 -30.13 31.80 26.54
CA ASP A 72 -29.12 32.65 27.12
C ASP A 72 -29.10 32.79 28.66
N SER A 73 -27.91 33.05 29.23
CA SER A 73 -27.67 34.18 30.16
C SER A 73 -26.20 34.30 30.59
N GLU A 74 -25.62 35.45 30.24
CA GLU A 74 -24.88 36.43 31.02
C GLU A 74 -23.56 36.10 31.76
N GLU A 75 -22.63 36.98 31.43
CA GLU A 75 -21.31 37.26 32.02
C GLU A 75 -21.25 37.33 33.57
N VAL A 76 -20.07 37.04 34.10
CA VAL A 76 -19.28 37.90 34.98
C VAL A 76 -17.86 37.30 35.21
N GLY A 77 -16.89 37.94 34.85
CA GLY A 77 -15.61 38.46 35.20
C GLY A 77 -14.66 37.77 36.19
N GLY A 78 -13.40 37.69 35.73
CA GLY A 78 -12.25 38.08 36.54
C GLY A 78 -11.41 36.99 37.19
N GLY A 79 -10.16 36.86 36.76
CA GLY A 79 -9.12 36.30 37.63
C GLY A 79 -7.94 35.63 36.92
N ALA A 80 -6.86 36.35 36.81
CA ALA A 80 -5.55 36.11 36.25
C ALA A 80 -4.96 34.68 36.38
N SER A 81 -4.54 34.05 35.30
CA SER A 81 -3.21 33.93 34.69
C SER A 81 -2.08 33.35 35.56
N ILE A 82 -1.58 32.18 35.24
CA ILE A 82 -0.18 31.96 34.86
C ILE A 82 -0.15 30.86 33.80
N GLY A 83 0.16 31.25 32.55
CA GLY A 83 0.20 30.42 31.41
C GLY A 83 1.60 29.94 31.10
N GLY A 84 1.67 28.74 30.62
CA GLY A 84 2.73 28.26 29.75
C GLY A 84 2.07 27.75 28.50
N SER A 85 1.86 28.62 27.52
CA SER A 85 1.41 28.23 26.21
C SER A 85 2.57 27.53 25.49
N VAL A 86 2.46 26.22 25.29
CA VAL A 86 3.25 25.54 24.25
C VAL A 86 2.62 25.93 22.91
N SER A 87 3.21 26.94 22.28
CA SER A 87 2.86 27.35 20.94
C SER A 87 3.31 26.27 19.96
N ALA A 88 2.35 25.55 19.39
CA ALA A 88 2.55 24.69 18.23
C ALA A 88 2.60 25.55 16.95
N ASN A 89 3.55 26.49 16.90
CA ASN A 89 3.90 27.22 15.70
C ASN A 89 5.41 27.09 15.50
N GLY A 90 5.85 25.93 15.00
CA GLY A 90 7.09 25.81 14.28
C GLY A 90 6.94 26.47 12.92
N SER A 91 7.09 27.81 12.87
CA SER A 91 7.23 28.52 11.61
C SER A 91 8.48 28.01 10.89
N LEU A 92 8.27 27.37 9.72
CA LEU A 92 9.30 27.14 8.72
C LEU A 92 9.96 28.48 8.34
N PRO A 93 11.25 28.50 7.99
CA PRO A 93 11.90 29.73 7.55
C PRO A 93 11.22 30.22 6.26
N ALA A 94 10.71 31.42 6.31
CA ALA A 94 10.18 32.13 5.16
C ALA A 94 11.34 32.53 4.25
N ASP A 95 11.58 31.78 3.17
CA ASP A 95 12.11 32.27 1.91
C ASP A 95 11.82 31.23 0.81
N GLY A 96 10.83 31.56 0.00
CA GLY A 96 10.29 30.74 -1.09
C GLY A 96 8.88 30.28 -0.74
N GLY A 97 7.88 31.18 -0.86
CA GLY A 97 6.50 30.91 -0.47
C GLY A 97 5.99 29.62 -1.08
N ALA A 98 5.77 28.59 -0.25
CA ALA A 98 4.95 27.46 -0.61
C ALA A 98 3.57 28.00 -1.02
N PRO A 99 3.01 27.57 -2.15
CA PRO A 99 1.63 27.88 -2.48
C PRO A 99 0.76 27.41 -1.32
N GLY A 100 -0.10 28.27 -0.77
CA GLY A 100 -1.10 27.83 0.20
C GLY A 100 -1.95 26.74 -0.44
N GLY A 101 -2.09 25.56 0.24
CA GLY A 101 -2.92 24.48 -0.26
C GLY A 101 -2.24 23.11 -0.17
N LEU A 102 -2.94 22.10 -0.69
CA LEU A 102 -2.47 20.69 -0.77
C LEU A 102 -1.25 20.59 -1.71
N TRP A 103 -0.07 20.62 -1.12
CA TRP A 103 1.18 20.61 -1.87
C TRP A 103 2.28 19.80 -1.16
N VAL A 104 3.04 19.04 -1.93
CA VAL A 104 4.20 18.25 -1.46
C VAL A 104 5.43 18.63 -2.27
N ASP A 105 6.50 19.06 -1.60
CA ASP A 105 7.75 19.41 -2.26
C ASP A 105 8.31 18.23 -3.08
N PRO A 106 8.42 18.33 -4.41
CA PRO A 106 9.02 17.29 -5.24
C PRO A 106 10.43 16.89 -4.79
N ALA A 107 11.21 17.84 -4.24
CA ALA A 107 12.54 17.57 -3.69
C ALA A 107 12.52 16.72 -2.40
N SER A 108 11.34 16.41 -1.85
CA SER A 108 11.17 15.47 -0.74
C SER A 108 11.21 14.01 -1.16
N SER A 109 11.22 13.71 -2.46
CA SER A 109 11.41 12.35 -2.97
C SER A 109 12.71 11.74 -2.39
N GLY A 110 12.63 10.48 -1.96
CA GLY A 110 13.74 9.78 -1.29
C GLY A 110 13.95 10.16 0.19
N ARG A 111 13.21 11.14 0.74
CA ARG A 111 13.33 11.57 2.14
C ARG A 111 12.20 11.01 3.01
N PRO A 112 12.45 10.77 4.31
CA PRO A 112 11.38 10.37 5.20
C PRO A 112 10.30 11.44 5.31
N TRP A 113 9.05 11.03 5.38
CA TRP A 113 7.92 11.96 5.58
C TRP A 113 8.06 12.74 6.90
N SER A 114 8.64 12.11 7.92
CA SER A 114 8.99 12.75 9.19
C SER A 114 9.96 13.94 9.06
N ALA A 115 10.65 14.10 7.95
CA ALA A 115 11.41 15.33 7.66
C ALA A 115 10.49 16.51 7.32
N LEU A 116 9.23 16.25 7.00
CA LEU A 116 8.20 17.23 6.66
C LEU A 116 7.12 17.35 7.76
N GLY A 117 7.05 16.37 8.68
CA GLY A 117 6.04 16.25 9.73
C GLY A 117 6.61 16.17 11.14
N ALA A 118 5.71 16.05 12.13
CA ALA A 118 6.06 16.03 13.56
C ALA A 118 6.43 14.63 14.09
N VAL A 119 6.07 13.55 13.39
CA VAL A 119 6.26 12.16 13.85
C VAL A 119 7.46 11.53 13.18
N GLU A 120 8.44 11.06 13.98
CA GLU A 120 9.58 10.31 13.49
C GLU A 120 9.17 8.86 13.18
N GLY A 121 9.49 8.38 11.96
CA GLY A 121 9.22 6.99 11.60
C GLY A 121 9.06 6.71 10.11
N LEU A 122 8.68 5.46 9.82
CA LEU A 122 8.14 4.97 8.55
C LEU A 122 6.61 4.96 8.71
N LEU A 123 5.94 6.01 8.22
CA LEU A 123 4.57 6.32 8.63
C LEU A 123 3.47 5.77 7.70
N THR A 124 3.82 5.38 6.49
CA THR A 124 2.90 4.90 5.45
C THR A 124 3.63 3.94 4.53
N PHE A 125 2.92 3.29 3.63
CA PHE A 125 3.53 2.48 2.59
C PHE A 125 4.57 3.27 1.80
N ARG A 126 5.80 2.72 1.68
CA ARG A 126 6.95 3.36 1.02
C ARG A 126 7.29 4.74 1.60
N GLY A 127 6.94 4.99 2.85
CA GLY A 127 7.46 5.95 3.81
C GLY A 127 7.30 7.44 3.54
N ASN A 128 6.87 7.85 2.33
CA ASN A 128 6.67 9.25 1.99
C ASN A 128 5.59 9.42 0.90
N PRO A 129 5.12 10.65 0.64
CA PRO A 129 4.07 10.92 -0.33
C PRO A 129 4.39 10.51 -1.78
N SER A 130 5.66 10.51 -2.20
CA SER A 130 6.10 10.07 -3.54
C SER A 130 6.41 8.56 -3.61
N ARG A 131 6.24 7.82 -2.51
CA ARG A 131 6.46 6.37 -2.39
C ARG A 131 7.91 5.93 -2.61
N THR A 132 8.87 6.74 -2.20
CA THR A 132 10.32 6.58 -2.49
C THR A 132 11.22 6.44 -1.26
N PHE A 133 10.68 6.52 -0.03
CA PHE A 133 11.46 6.33 1.19
C PHE A 133 11.24 4.93 1.78
N HIS A 134 12.29 4.13 1.83
CA HIS A 134 12.16 2.71 2.14
C HIS A 134 12.50 2.34 3.59
N GLY A 135 13.04 3.26 4.38
CA GLY A 135 13.43 3.03 5.76
C GLY A 135 14.77 3.65 6.15
N ARG A 136 15.23 3.32 7.35
CA ARG A 136 16.51 3.82 7.92
C ARG A 136 17.33 2.68 8.50
N GLY A 137 18.64 2.65 8.13
CA GLY A 137 19.61 1.66 8.62
C GLY A 137 20.08 1.90 10.06
N PRO A 138 21.04 1.09 10.55
CA PRO A 138 21.78 0.10 9.78
C PRO A 138 20.96 -1.14 9.37
N ILE A 139 21.52 -1.94 8.46
CA ILE A 139 20.97 -3.25 8.08
C ILE A 139 21.73 -4.34 8.84
N PRO A 140 21.07 -5.41 9.34
CA PRO A 140 21.75 -6.55 9.93
C PRO A 140 22.79 -7.16 8.99
N THR A 141 23.95 -7.52 9.52
CA THR A 141 25.06 -8.18 8.79
C THR A 141 25.14 -9.68 9.05
N ASP A 142 24.71 -10.13 10.23
CA ASP A 142 24.51 -11.54 10.61
C ASP A 142 23.08 -11.69 11.17
N PRO A 143 22.05 -11.82 10.28
CA PRO A 143 20.65 -11.71 10.68
C PRO A 143 20.20 -12.89 11.52
N ILE A 144 19.44 -12.60 12.57
CA ILE A 144 18.68 -13.56 13.36
C ILE A 144 17.26 -13.06 13.58
N VAL A 145 16.33 -13.97 13.83
CA VAL A 145 14.99 -13.62 14.33
C VAL A 145 15.14 -13.22 15.80
N ALA A 146 14.91 -11.93 16.10
CA ALA A 146 14.93 -11.41 17.47
C ALA A 146 13.72 -11.84 18.27
N TRP A 147 12.54 -11.73 17.66
CA TRP A 147 11.27 -12.15 18.22
C TRP A 147 10.25 -12.44 17.12
N THR A 148 9.21 -13.15 17.49
CA THR A 148 8.03 -13.40 16.64
C THR A 148 6.76 -13.02 17.37
N HIS A 149 5.72 -12.67 16.60
CA HIS A 149 4.37 -12.46 17.11
C HIS A 149 3.40 -13.32 16.29
N ALA A 150 2.57 -14.10 16.98
CA ALA A 150 1.57 -14.93 16.33
C ALA A 150 0.39 -14.06 15.88
N ILE A 151 0.08 -14.13 14.58
CA ILE A 151 -1.11 -13.55 13.98
C ILE A 151 -2.10 -14.68 13.77
N GLY A 152 -3.36 -14.45 14.05
CA GLY A 152 -4.40 -15.44 13.79
C GLY A 152 -4.75 -15.58 12.31
N CYS A 153 -5.79 -16.36 12.08
CA CYS A 153 -6.48 -16.50 10.80
C CYS A 153 -7.91 -16.01 10.94
N SER A 154 -8.53 -15.63 9.82
CA SER A 154 -9.96 -15.43 9.76
C SER A 154 -10.53 -15.88 8.41
N ASN A 155 -11.84 -16.13 8.39
CA ASN A 155 -12.54 -16.45 7.16
C ASN A 155 -13.05 -15.13 6.55
N SER A 156 -12.64 -14.87 5.30
CA SER A 156 -13.16 -13.79 4.49
C SER A 156 -13.45 -14.34 3.10
N PRO A 157 -14.69 -14.27 2.59
CA PRO A 157 -15.05 -14.90 1.33
C PRO A 157 -14.36 -14.20 0.15
N VAL A 158 -14.07 -14.96 -0.89
CA VAL A 158 -13.70 -14.47 -2.22
C VAL A 158 -14.86 -14.81 -3.14
N GLY A 159 -15.52 -13.79 -3.68
CA GLY A 159 -16.82 -13.99 -4.29
C GLY A 159 -17.79 -14.65 -3.30
N ASN A 160 -18.37 -15.80 -3.66
CA ASN A 160 -19.26 -16.58 -2.79
C ASN A 160 -18.54 -17.74 -2.06
N GLU A 161 -17.23 -17.91 -2.25
CA GLU A 161 -16.49 -19.04 -1.69
C GLU A 161 -15.81 -18.65 -0.37
N PRO A 162 -16.00 -19.44 0.71
CA PRO A 162 -15.30 -19.20 1.96
C PRO A 162 -13.80 -19.44 1.78
N LYS A 163 -12.97 -18.50 2.21
CA LYS A 163 -11.51 -18.62 2.18
C LYS A 163 -10.92 -18.25 3.53
N GLU A 164 -10.01 -19.10 4.03
CA GLU A 164 -9.24 -18.79 5.22
C GLU A 164 -8.00 -17.95 4.85
N TRP A 165 -7.79 -16.88 5.59
CA TRP A 165 -6.69 -15.96 5.43
C TRP A 165 -5.88 -15.91 6.72
N CYS A 166 -4.57 -16.14 6.64
CA CYS A 166 -3.68 -16.14 7.80
C CYS A 166 -2.55 -15.12 7.64
N GLY A 167 -2.14 -14.52 8.76
CA GLY A 167 -0.97 -13.66 8.81
C GLY A 167 -1.16 -12.29 8.18
N THR A 168 -0.21 -11.89 7.36
CA THR A 168 -0.24 -10.64 6.57
C THR A 168 0.12 -10.94 5.12
N GLY A 169 -0.24 -10.04 4.22
CA GLY A 169 0.13 -10.16 2.82
C GLY A 169 -0.22 -8.88 2.06
N TRP A 170 -0.46 -9.04 0.76
CA TRP A 170 -0.87 -7.97 -0.13
C TRP A 170 0.03 -6.73 -0.06
N THR A 171 1.35 -6.91 -0.20
CA THR A 171 2.33 -5.84 -0.14
C THR A 171 2.30 -4.94 1.11
N GLY A 172 1.39 -5.22 2.07
CA GLY A 172 1.25 -4.43 3.29
C GLY A 172 2.59 -4.25 4.01
N GLN A 173 3.02 -3.00 4.21
CA GLN A 173 4.26 -2.66 4.90
C GLN A 173 3.94 -2.23 6.34
N PRO A 174 4.63 -2.75 7.36
CA PRO A 174 4.49 -2.25 8.72
C PRO A 174 4.95 -0.80 8.84
N SER A 175 4.21 0.02 9.62
CA SER A 175 4.67 1.34 10.04
C SER A 175 5.49 1.24 11.31
N VAL A 176 6.61 1.97 11.39
CA VAL A 176 7.48 2.05 12.58
C VAL A 176 7.59 3.51 13.00
N PHE A 177 7.11 3.87 14.18
CA PHE A 177 6.95 5.27 14.54
C PHE A 177 7.02 5.53 16.04
N ARG A 178 7.21 6.80 16.39
CA ARG A 178 7.03 7.31 17.75
C ARG A 178 5.56 7.58 18.01
N LEU A 179 4.92 6.75 18.83
CA LEU A 179 3.49 6.87 19.17
C LEU A 179 3.20 8.16 19.94
N PRO A 180 2.44 9.13 19.39
CA PRO A 180 2.01 10.31 20.13
C PRO A 180 0.94 9.94 21.19
N PRO A 181 0.88 10.60 22.38
CA PRO A 181 1.87 11.54 22.89
C PRO A 181 2.99 10.84 23.70
N SER A 182 2.96 9.51 23.81
CA SER A 182 3.85 8.75 24.71
C SER A 182 5.32 8.76 24.29
N GLY A 183 5.61 9.00 23.01
CA GLY A 183 6.95 8.93 22.42
C GLY A 183 7.53 7.51 22.34
N ARG A 184 6.76 6.46 22.66
CA ARG A 184 7.23 5.06 22.59
C ARG A 184 7.37 4.63 21.13
N TRP A 185 8.48 3.97 20.81
CA TRP A 185 8.60 3.29 19.54
C TRP A 185 7.54 2.20 19.41
N THR A 186 6.88 2.16 18.29
CA THR A 186 5.79 1.23 18.00
C THR A 186 5.89 0.74 16.57
N VAL A 187 5.69 -0.55 16.35
CA VAL A 187 5.43 -1.16 15.04
C VAL A 187 3.94 -1.41 14.95
N ALA A 188 3.29 -0.87 13.91
CA ALA A 188 1.89 -1.13 13.63
C ALA A 188 1.70 -1.76 12.26
N PHE A 189 0.82 -2.75 12.16
CA PHE A 189 0.50 -3.43 10.90
C PHE A 189 -0.92 -3.99 10.90
N GLY A 190 -1.56 -3.93 9.73
CA GLY A 190 -2.82 -4.61 9.46
C GLY A 190 -2.60 -6.10 9.22
N SER A 191 -3.57 -6.93 9.51
CA SER A 191 -3.44 -8.39 9.38
C SER A 191 -4.77 -9.08 9.04
N TYR A 192 -4.63 -10.32 8.58
CA TYR A 192 -5.76 -11.14 8.15
C TYR A 192 -6.57 -11.75 9.30
N ASP A 193 -6.16 -11.54 10.55
CA ASP A 193 -6.98 -11.81 11.73
C ASP A 193 -7.93 -10.66 12.11
N ARG A 194 -8.14 -9.70 11.17
CA ARG A 194 -9.01 -8.52 11.31
C ARG A 194 -8.50 -7.51 12.33
N SER A 195 -7.19 -7.39 12.48
CA SER A 195 -6.58 -6.51 13.49
C SER A 195 -5.57 -5.55 12.89
N VAL A 196 -5.49 -4.35 13.48
CA VAL A 196 -4.24 -3.59 13.50
C VAL A 196 -3.54 -3.90 14.81
N ASN A 197 -2.32 -4.42 14.73
CA ASN A 197 -1.49 -4.78 15.87
C ASN A 197 -0.51 -3.64 16.18
N PHE A 198 -0.15 -3.46 17.47
CA PHE A 198 0.75 -2.41 17.96
C PHE A 198 1.79 -3.03 18.87
N LEU A 199 3.01 -3.18 18.41
CA LEU A 199 4.08 -3.90 19.10
C LEU A 199 5.28 -2.99 19.40
N ASP A 200 5.97 -3.28 20.47
CA ASP A 200 7.27 -2.69 20.80
C ASP A 200 8.34 -3.28 19.83
N PRO A 201 9.06 -2.45 19.06
CA PRO A 201 9.99 -2.95 18.05
C PRO A 201 11.18 -3.72 18.61
N ALA A 202 11.54 -3.51 19.88
CA ALA A 202 12.66 -4.19 20.49
C ALA A 202 12.30 -5.58 21.05
N THR A 203 11.06 -5.75 21.53
CA THR A 203 10.67 -6.93 22.32
C THR A 203 9.49 -7.71 21.75
N GLY A 204 8.74 -7.15 20.80
CA GLY A 204 7.48 -7.73 20.31
C GLY A 204 6.31 -7.65 21.29
N ALA A 205 6.49 -7.01 22.46
CA ALA A 205 5.43 -6.85 23.43
C ALA A 205 4.35 -5.89 22.94
N THR A 206 3.09 -6.17 23.27
CA THR A 206 1.96 -5.30 22.92
C THR A 206 2.10 -3.92 23.58
N VAL A 207 2.03 -2.86 22.77
CA VAL A 207 2.07 -1.44 23.21
C VAL A 207 0.67 -0.91 23.48
N LEU A 208 -0.26 -1.18 22.56
CA LEU A 208 -1.69 -0.90 22.66
C LEU A 208 -2.49 -2.17 22.35
N PRO A 209 -3.68 -2.34 22.93
CA PRO A 209 -4.60 -3.39 22.49
C PRO A 209 -4.82 -3.31 20.98
N PRO A 210 -4.98 -4.45 20.27
CA PRO A 210 -5.28 -4.44 18.85
C PRO A 210 -6.58 -3.69 18.55
N TYR A 211 -6.57 -2.90 17.46
CA TYR A 211 -7.80 -2.35 16.90
C TYR A 211 -8.44 -3.43 16.00
N ARG A 212 -9.73 -3.69 16.18
CA ARG A 212 -10.48 -4.71 15.45
C ARG A 212 -11.36 -4.10 14.37
N THR A 213 -11.27 -4.63 13.14
CA THR A 213 -12.18 -4.36 12.02
C THR A 213 -13.21 -5.48 11.86
N GLY A 214 -14.20 -5.27 11.02
CA GLY A 214 -15.22 -6.29 10.72
C GLY A 214 -14.72 -7.41 9.82
N ASP A 215 -13.66 -7.16 9.02
CA ASP A 215 -13.05 -8.14 8.13
C ASP A 215 -11.53 -7.93 8.04
N ILE A 216 -10.83 -8.71 7.19
CA ILE A 216 -9.37 -8.69 7.04
C ILE A 216 -8.85 -7.30 6.62
N ILE A 217 -7.58 -7.04 6.97
CA ILE A 217 -6.85 -5.84 6.54
C ILE A 217 -5.72 -6.30 5.64
N LYS A 218 -5.74 -5.87 4.37
CA LYS A 218 -4.74 -6.22 3.35
C LYS A 218 -3.65 -5.15 3.24
N GLY A 219 -4.06 -3.88 3.14
CA GLY A 219 -3.16 -2.76 2.90
C GLY A 219 -2.31 -2.33 4.09
N SER A 220 -1.40 -1.41 3.84
CA SER A 220 -0.57 -0.79 4.88
C SER A 220 -1.36 0.25 5.68
N VAL A 221 -1.10 0.30 6.97
CA VAL A 221 -1.62 1.38 7.82
C VAL A 221 -0.83 2.67 7.60
N THR A 222 -1.48 3.82 7.78
CA THR A 222 -0.82 5.14 7.78
C THR A 222 -0.95 5.77 9.16
N VAL A 223 0.15 6.29 9.68
CA VAL A 223 0.21 7.06 10.92
C VAL A 223 0.16 8.55 10.59
N ASP A 224 -0.56 9.32 11.40
CA ASP A 224 -0.68 10.77 11.21
C ASP A 224 0.70 11.45 11.25
N PRO A 225 1.11 12.16 10.18
CA PRO A 225 2.44 12.75 10.10
C PRO A 225 2.60 14.02 10.95
N ASP A 226 1.48 14.68 11.31
CA ASP A 226 1.48 15.97 11.98
C ASP A 226 1.46 15.86 13.52
N GLY A 227 1.47 14.63 14.03
CA GLY A 227 1.57 14.35 15.47
C GLY A 227 0.24 14.20 16.18
N PHE A 228 -0.87 14.19 15.49
CA PHE A 228 -2.11 13.73 16.08
C PHE A 228 -2.02 12.23 16.37
N PRO A 229 -2.53 11.75 17.50
CA PRO A 229 -2.54 10.32 17.84
C PRO A 229 -3.60 9.58 17.01
N LEU A 230 -3.43 9.56 15.68
CA LEU A 230 -4.34 8.96 14.71
C LEU A 230 -3.62 7.93 13.84
N LEU A 231 -4.38 6.93 13.43
CA LEU A 231 -4.00 5.93 12.45
C LEU A 231 -5.13 5.75 11.44
N TYR A 232 -4.75 5.50 10.21
CA TYR A 232 -5.64 5.35 9.06
C TYR A 232 -5.46 3.97 8.46
N THR A 233 -6.56 3.25 8.21
CA THR A 233 -6.51 1.89 7.65
C THR A 233 -7.77 1.53 6.89
N GLY A 234 -7.59 0.85 5.78
CA GLY A 234 -8.68 0.19 5.08
C GLY A 234 -8.98 -1.20 5.64
N SER A 235 -10.12 -1.78 5.26
CA SER A 235 -10.51 -3.16 5.58
C SER A 235 -11.52 -3.68 4.56
N ARG A 236 -11.62 -4.98 4.42
CA ARG A 236 -12.69 -5.66 3.66
C ARG A 236 -14.07 -5.58 4.33
N ASP A 237 -14.19 -4.89 5.44
CA ASP A 237 -15.47 -4.63 6.10
C ASP A 237 -16.28 -3.49 5.47
N ASN A 238 -15.92 -3.06 4.28
CA ASN A 238 -16.50 -1.98 3.48
C ASN A 238 -16.19 -0.58 4.00
N PHE A 239 -15.24 -0.43 4.93
CA PHE A 239 -14.91 0.87 5.51
C PHE A 239 -13.41 1.19 5.46
N PHE A 240 -13.12 2.46 5.21
CA PHE A 240 -11.86 3.07 5.55
C PHE A 240 -12.00 3.74 6.93
N HIS A 241 -11.06 3.48 7.84
CA HIS A 241 -11.15 3.85 9.25
C HIS A 241 -10.18 4.95 9.64
N VAL A 242 -10.65 5.94 10.42
CA VAL A 242 -9.83 6.92 11.15
C VAL A 242 -9.85 6.53 12.62
N VAL A 243 -8.70 6.09 13.14
CA VAL A 243 -8.58 5.44 14.45
C VAL A 243 -7.77 6.30 15.41
N ALA A 244 -8.31 6.60 16.59
CA ALA A 244 -7.61 7.30 17.66
C ALA A 244 -6.77 6.34 18.50
N LEU A 245 -5.52 6.75 18.80
CA LEU A 245 -4.53 5.99 19.55
C LEU A 245 -4.30 6.53 20.98
N ASP A 246 -4.92 7.64 21.36
CA ASP A 246 -4.82 8.28 22.69
C ASP A 246 -5.88 7.79 23.69
N ARG A 247 -6.51 6.64 23.41
CA ARG A 247 -7.45 5.95 24.28
C ARG A 247 -6.80 4.70 24.88
N PRO A 248 -7.34 4.17 26.01
CA PRO A 248 -6.86 2.89 26.57
C PRO A 248 -6.99 1.72 25.59
N VAL A 249 -7.98 1.78 24.70
CA VAL A 249 -8.18 0.88 23.54
C VAL A 249 -8.34 1.76 22.31
N PRO A 250 -7.62 1.50 21.20
CA PRO A 250 -7.80 2.24 19.97
C PRO A 250 -9.26 2.23 19.50
N GLU A 251 -9.75 3.39 19.05
CA GLU A 251 -11.18 3.62 18.77
C GLU A 251 -11.35 4.31 17.42
N ALA A 252 -12.27 3.81 16.57
CA ALA A 252 -12.64 4.53 15.36
C ALA A 252 -13.41 5.80 15.68
N LEU A 253 -12.90 6.94 15.24
CA LEU A 253 -13.58 8.22 15.33
C LEU A 253 -14.48 8.47 14.12
N TRP A 254 -14.12 7.92 12.98
CA TRP A 254 -14.89 8.06 11.74
C TRP A 254 -14.58 6.89 10.79
N ARG A 255 -15.51 6.67 9.86
CA ARG A 255 -15.39 5.66 8.81
C ARG A 255 -15.96 6.19 7.51
N LEU A 256 -15.23 6.00 6.40
CA LEU A 256 -15.73 6.24 5.06
C LEU A 256 -16.28 4.92 4.49
N SER A 257 -17.57 4.90 4.17
CA SER A 257 -18.17 3.75 3.50
C SER A 257 -17.82 3.72 2.02
N SER A 258 -17.52 2.54 1.48
CA SER A 258 -17.34 2.35 0.04
C SER A 258 -18.61 2.65 -0.77
N ASP A 259 -19.77 2.63 -0.15
CA ASP A 259 -21.08 2.92 -0.77
C ASP A 259 -21.51 4.40 -0.65
N ALA A 260 -20.63 5.27 -0.09
CA ALA A 260 -21.02 6.67 0.22
C ALA A 260 -21.43 7.47 -1.02
N ASP A 261 -20.78 7.27 -2.17
CA ASP A 261 -20.99 8.04 -3.40
C ASP A 261 -21.68 7.24 -4.52
N GLY A 262 -22.48 6.24 -4.17
CA GLY A 262 -23.25 5.45 -5.13
C GLY A 262 -22.71 4.05 -5.35
N PRO A 263 -23.20 3.33 -6.36
CA PRO A 263 -22.83 1.93 -6.56
C PRO A 263 -21.37 1.79 -6.95
N THR A 264 -20.72 0.75 -6.42
CA THR A 264 -19.35 0.39 -6.78
C THR A 264 -19.28 -0.18 -8.19
N VAL A 265 -18.12 -0.10 -8.82
CA VAL A 265 -17.88 -0.74 -10.13
C VAL A 265 -17.37 -2.16 -9.99
N TRP A 266 -16.79 -2.50 -8.84
CA TRP A 266 -16.20 -3.82 -8.60
C TRP A 266 -16.50 -4.31 -7.19
N ASN A 267 -15.72 -3.91 -6.19
CA ASN A 267 -15.70 -4.43 -4.84
C ASN A 267 -15.88 -3.29 -3.82
N ASN A 268 -15.95 -3.61 -2.54
CA ASN A 268 -16.15 -2.66 -1.46
C ASN A 268 -14.95 -2.58 -0.50
N ASP A 269 -13.83 -3.23 -0.85
CA ASP A 269 -12.64 -3.29 -0.02
C ASP A 269 -11.83 -1.99 -0.07
N TRP A 270 -10.90 -1.85 0.87
CA TRP A 270 -9.99 -0.73 0.96
C TRP A 270 -8.57 -1.25 1.20
N ASP A 271 -7.78 -1.36 0.12
CA ASP A 271 -6.41 -1.88 0.16
C ASP A 271 -5.35 -0.78 0.07
N SER A 272 -5.73 0.38 -0.46
CA SER A 272 -4.86 1.54 -0.61
C SER A 272 -4.37 2.08 0.74
N SER A 273 -3.07 2.38 0.84
CA SER A 273 -2.48 3.12 1.96
C SER A 273 -2.67 4.62 1.75
N ALA A 274 -3.37 5.27 2.67
CA ALA A 274 -3.68 6.69 2.56
C ALA A 274 -2.44 7.60 2.72
N LEU A 275 -2.61 8.84 2.28
CA LEU A 275 -1.75 9.97 2.63
C LEU A 275 -2.54 11.00 3.43
N VAL A 276 -1.87 11.74 4.30
CA VAL A 276 -2.43 12.90 4.98
C VAL A 276 -1.55 14.11 4.69
N VAL A 277 -2.09 15.09 3.99
CA VAL A 277 -1.38 16.30 3.57
C VAL A 277 -2.27 17.50 3.90
N ASP A 278 -1.76 18.47 4.65
CA ASP A 278 -2.47 19.70 5.00
C ASP A 278 -3.90 19.45 5.51
N ASP A 279 -4.03 18.63 6.55
CA ASP A 279 -5.31 18.21 7.16
C ASP A 279 -6.26 17.44 6.22
N HIS A 280 -5.79 16.98 5.05
CA HIS A 280 -6.59 16.21 4.10
C HIS A 280 -6.08 14.78 3.96
N LEU A 281 -6.98 13.82 4.08
CA LEU A 281 -6.76 12.40 3.80
C LEU A 281 -7.01 12.15 2.31
N LEU A 282 -6.05 11.50 1.64
CA LEU A 282 -6.12 11.09 0.25
C LEU A 282 -6.11 9.56 0.19
N VAL A 283 -7.13 8.95 -0.41
CA VAL A 283 -7.25 7.49 -0.47
C VAL A 283 -8.04 7.02 -1.68
N GLY A 284 -7.62 5.90 -2.27
CA GLY A 284 -8.38 5.14 -3.26
C GLY A 284 -9.09 3.95 -2.63
N GLY A 285 -10.17 3.48 -3.23
CA GLY A 285 -10.90 2.28 -2.79
C GLY A 285 -11.20 1.33 -3.94
N GLU A 286 -11.43 0.06 -3.62
CA GLU A 286 -11.84 -0.95 -4.61
C GLU A 286 -13.24 -0.67 -5.20
N ASN A 287 -14.01 0.24 -4.59
CA ASN A 287 -15.21 0.79 -5.21
C ASN A 287 -14.92 1.62 -6.48
N GLY A 288 -13.64 1.76 -6.84
CA GLY A 288 -13.17 2.48 -8.01
C GLY A 288 -13.21 3.99 -7.87
N ARG A 289 -13.16 4.52 -6.65
CA ARG A 289 -13.18 5.96 -6.40
C ARG A 289 -11.95 6.42 -5.64
N PHE A 290 -11.47 7.60 -6.00
CA PHE A 290 -10.49 8.36 -5.24
C PHE A 290 -11.22 9.42 -4.41
N TYR A 291 -10.77 9.61 -3.18
CA TYR A 291 -11.34 10.55 -2.21
C TYR A 291 -10.29 11.50 -1.65
N VAL A 292 -10.70 12.76 -1.46
CA VAL A 292 -10.01 13.73 -0.61
C VAL A 292 -10.97 14.12 0.52
N VAL A 293 -10.54 13.85 1.75
CA VAL A 293 -11.34 14.08 2.95
C VAL A 293 -10.63 15.09 3.85
N LYS A 294 -11.22 16.25 4.08
CA LYS A 294 -10.74 17.19 5.09
C LYS A 294 -11.05 16.64 6.46
N LEU A 295 -10.03 16.41 7.29
CA LEU A 295 -10.16 15.71 8.57
C LEU A 295 -10.69 16.59 9.70
N ASN A 296 -10.42 17.91 9.65
CA ASN A 296 -10.78 18.88 10.69
C ASN A 296 -10.32 18.40 12.08
N ARG A 297 -9.02 18.05 12.18
CA ARG A 297 -8.40 17.48 13.38
C ARG A 297 -8.26 18.53 14.47
N THR A 298 -8.71 18.19 15.69
CA THR A 298 -8.66 19.08 16.86
C THR A 298 -8.41 18.27 18.13
N TYR A 299 -8.16 18.99 19.24
CA TYR A 299 -8.19 18.38 20.57
C TYR A 299 -9.39 18.89 21.36
N GLY A 300 -10.12 17.98 22.00
CA GLY A 300 -11.19 18.33 22.92
C GLY A 300 -10.67 18.91 24.24
N ALA A 301 -11.57 19.40 25.08
CA ALA A 301 -11.24 19.91 26.42
C ALA A 301 -10.62 18.85 27.35
N ASP A 302 -10.83 17.58 27.04
CA ASP A 302 -10.24 16.40 27.69
C ASP A 302 -8.84 16.04 27.13
N ALA A 303 -8.26 16.90 26.29
CA ALA A 303 -7.00 16.72 25.58
C ALA A 303 -6.95 15.46 24.68
N ARG A 304 -8.10 14.92 24.28
CA ARG A 304 -8.20 13.81 23.33
C ARG A 304 -8.41 14.30 21.93
N VAL A 305 -7.81 13.61 20.96
CA VAL A 305 -7.99 13.92 19.55
C VAL A 305 -9.44 13.72 19.12
N ARG A 306 -9.92 14.60 18.28
CA ARG A 306 -11.23 14.57 17.60
C ARG A 306 -11.06 14.87 16.14
N VAL A 307 -11.98 14.36 15.33
CA VAL A 307 -12.08 14.65 13.91
C VAL A 307 -13.53 14.99 13.56
N ASP A 308 -13.71 15.82 12.54
CA ASP A 308 -15.02 16.15 11.94
C ASP A 308 -14.89 16.08 10.41
N PRO A 309 -14.74 14.87 9.85
CA PRO A 309 -14.34 14.68 8.47
C PRO A 309 -15.43 15.07 7.47
N GLU A 310 -15.00 15.75 6.40
CA GLU A 310 -15.82 16.14 5.27
C GLU A 310 -15.17 15.64 3.97
N VAL A 311 -15.92 14.89 3.14
CA VAL A 311 -15.48 14.54 1.78
C VAL A 311 -15.55 15.80 0.92
N VAL A 312 -14.40 16.40 0.64
CA VAL A 312 -14.31 17.66 -0.13
C VAL A 312 -14.13 17.43 -1.63
N PHE A 313 -13.72 16.21 -2.01
CA PHE A 313 -13.65 15.79 -3.41
C PHE A 313 -13.71 14.28 -3.51
N SER A 314 -14.44 13.79 -4.53
CA SER A 314 -14.34 12.40 -4.99
C SER A 314 -14.41 12.35 -6.50
N THR A 315 -13.76 11.33 -7.10
CA THR A 315 -13.81 11.10 -8.55
C THR A 315 -13.72 9.62 -8.87
N GLU A 316 -14.26 9.24 -10.01
CA GLU A 316 -14.19 7.89 -10.54
C GLU A 316 -12.80 7.60 -11.11
N SER A 317 -12.28 6.39 -10.86
CA SER A 317 -11.04 5.90 -11.47
C SER A 317 -11.23 5.47 -12.94
N TRP A 318 -12.45 5.49 -13.44
CA TRP A 318 -12.81 5.05 -14.79
C TRP A 318 -13.54 6.15 -15.56
N ASP A 319 -13.65 5.95 -16.85
CA ASP A 319 -14.51 6.71 -17.76
C ASP A 319 -15.17 5.77 -18.78
N SER A 320 -16.09 6.32 -19.58
CA SER A 320 -16.84 5.54 -20.58
C SER A 320 -15.95 4.93 -21.66
N GLU A 321 -14.82 5.55 -22.00
CA GLU A 321 -13.85 5.05 -22.96
C GLU A 321 -13.15 3.79 -22.43
N LEU A 322 -12.69 3.83 -21.17
CA LEU A 322 -12.08 2.70 -20.49
C LEU A 322 -13.05 1.52 -20.41
N LEU A 323 -14.26 1.76 -19.88
CA LEU A 323 -15.27 0.70 -19.72
C LEU A 323 -15.69 0.07 -21.06
N ALA A 324 -15.66 0.82 -22.16
CA ALA A 324 -15.88 0.26 -23.50
C ALA A 324 -14.70 -0.60 -23.97
N ALA A 325 -13.46 -0.29 -23.55
CA ALA A 325 -12.25 -0.99 -23.98
C ALA A 325 -12.02 -2.31 -23.22
N ILE A 326 -12.39 -2.38 -21.91
CA ILE A 326 -12.08 -3.53 -21.07
C ILE A 326 -13.15 -4.63 -21.04
N SER A 327 -14.36 -4.38 -21.50
CA SER A 327 -15.46 -5.34 -21.58
C SER A 327 -15.98 -5.88 -20.23
N ASP A 328 -15.49 -5.34 -19.12
CA ASP A 328 -15.91 -5.66 -17.74
C ASP A 328 -16.03 -4.35 -16.91
N ARG A 329 -16.09 -4.46 -15.60
CA ARG A 329 -16.21 -3.33 -14.68
C ARG A 329 -15.14 -3.35 -13.58
N GLN A 330 -14.09 -4.14 -13.72
CA GLN A 330 -13.00 -4.21 -12.76
C GLN A 330 -12.09 -2.97 -12.95
N ALA A 331 -12.33 -1.95 -12.17
CA ALA A 331 -11.62 -0.68 -12.19
C ALA A 331 -11.41 -0.15 -10.76
N SER A 332 -11.11 -1.05 -9.82
CA SER A 332 -10.79 -0.73 -8.43
C SER A 332 -9.46 0.03 -8.32
N ILE A 333 -9.31 0.85 -7.26
CA ILE A 333 -8.03 1.41 -6.87
C ILE A 333 -7.49 0.58 -5.71
N GLU A 334 -6.59 -0.36 -5.99
CA GLU A 334 -5.95 -1.23 -5.01
C GLU A 334 -4.58 -0.69 -4.60
N ASN A 335 -3.92 0.04 -5.48
CA ASN A 335 -2.64 0.71 -5.21
C ASN A 335 -2.77 1.93 -4.29
N SER A 336 -1.65 2.30 -3.67
CA SER A 336 -1.57 3.47 -2.81
C SER A 336 -1.30 4.73 -3.64
N VAL A 337 -2.10 5.77 -3.41
CA VAL A 337 -1.95 7.05 -4.11
C VAL A 337 -0.59 7.70 -3.83
N ALA A 338 -0.04 8.41 -4.81
CA ALA A 338 1.20 9.18 -4.67
C ALA A 338 0.95 10.64 -5.06
N ILE A 339 1.69 11.57 -4.44
CA ILE A 339 1.56 13.01 -4.72
C ILE A 339 2.93 13.67 -4.85
N SER A 340 3.06 14.57 -5.81
CA SER A 340 4.21 15.45 -6.00
C SER A 340 3.73 16.80 -6.50
N GLY A 341 4.27 17.88 -5.94
CA GLY A 341 3.70 19.20 -6.15
C GLY A 341 2.26 19.26 -5.62
N ASP A 342 1.35 19.72 -6.45
CA ASP A 342 -0.08 19.81 -6.20
C ASP A 342 -0.90 18.69 -6.90
N THR A 343 -0.23 17.69 -7.46
CA THR A 343 -0.87 16.66 -8.30
C THR A 343 -0.76 15.29 -7.68
N VAL A 344 -1.90 14.65 -7.41
CA VAL A 344 -2.03 13.28 -6.95
C VAL A 344 -2.17 12.34 -8.13
N TYR A 345 -1.50 11.17 -8.05
CA TYR A 345 -1.53 10.12 -9.07
C TYR A 345 -1.99 8.80 -8.46
N PHE A 346 -2.80 8.06 -9.21
CA PHE A 346 -3.23 6.70 -8.92
C PHE A 346 -3.53 5.95 -10.22
N SER A 347 -3.63 4.64 -10.13
CA SER A 347 -4.10 3.79 -11.23
C SER A 347 -5.21 2.85 -10.72
N ASN A 348 -5.77 2.07 -11.63
CA ASN A 348 -6.83 1.12 -11.30
C ASN A 348 -6.54 -0.27 -11.90
N SER A 349 -7.35 -1.26 -11.50
CA SER A 349 -7.26 -2.65 -11.97
C SER A 349 -7.54 -2.84 -13.46
N ALA A 350 -7.87 -1.77 -14.20
CA ALA A 350 -7.97 -1.77 -15.65
C ALA A 350 -6.75 -1.10 -16.32
N GLY A 351 -5.78 -0.61 -15.53
CA GLY A 351 -4.56 0.03 -16.01
C GLY A 351 -4.71 1.51 -16.35
N LEU A 352 -5.77 2.19 -15.92
CA LEU A 352 -5.92 3.61 -16.17
C LEU A 352 -5.19 4.42 -15.09
N VAL A 353 -4.10 5.07 -15.48
CA VAL A 353 -3.36 6.04 -14.67
C VAL A 353 -4.02 7.41 -14.80
N GLN A 354 -4.33 8.03 -13.66
CA GLN A 354 -4.87 9.37 -13.59
C GLN A 354 -3.99 10.29 -12.74
N GLY A 355 -3.91 11.57 -13.12
CA GLY A 355 -3.31 12.63 -12.34
C GLY A 355 -4.31 13.78 -12.16
N TRP A 356 -4.52 14.17 -10.90
CA TRP A 356 -5.46 15.22 -10.53
C TRP A 356 -4.77 16.35 -9.78
N ARG A 357 -4.88 17.57 -10.30
CA ARG A 357 -4.41 18.78 -9.60
C ARG A 357 -5.40 19.14 -8.51
N ILE A 358 -4.97 19.05 -7.26
CA ILE A 358 -5.81 19.23 -6.06
C ILE A 358 -5.37 20.43 -5.18
N GLY A 359 -4.28 21.10 -5.52
CA GLY A 359 -3.70 22.17 -4.70
C GLY A 359 -4.65 23.31 -4.35
N GLY A 360 -5.58 23.64 -5.24
CA GLY A 360 -6.57 24.70 -5.02
C GLY A 360 -7.78 24.31 -4.17
N LEU A 361 -7.89 23.07 -3.69
CA LEU A 361 -9.04 22.61 -2.87
C LEU A 361 -9.24 23.45 -1.61
N ALA A 362 -8.16 23.82 -0.92
CA ALA A 362 -8.23 24.67 0.28
C ALA A 362 -8.84 26.05 0.01
N ASP A 363 -8.73 26.54 -1.23
CA ASP A 363 -9.29 27.81 -1.71
C ASP A 363 -10.68 27.62 -2.38
N GLY A 364 -11.27 26.42 -2.28
CA GLY A 364 -12.56 26.10 -2.88
C GLY A 364 -12.54 25.94 -4.40
N GLN A 365 -11.35 25.73 -5.01
CA GLN A 365 -11.23 25.44 -6.44
C GLN A 365 -11.57 23.97 -6.71
N THR A 366 -12.23 23.70 -7.83
CA THR A 366 -12.52 22.33 -8.26
C THR A 366 -11.24 21.67 -8.80
N PRO A 367 -10.90 20.45 -8.36
CA PRO A 367 -9.80 19.68 -8.92
C PRO A 367 -9.91 19.46 -10.42
N GLU A 368 -8.77 19.45 -11.09
CA GLU A 368 -8.67 19.26 -12.54
C GLU A 368 -7.91 17.98 -12.87
N GLN A 369 -8.45 17.13 -13.74
CA GLN A 369 -7.70 16.00 -14.29
C GLN A 369 -6.67 16.53 -15.30
N VAL A 370 -5.39 16.39 -14.95
CA VAL A 370 -4.26 16.90 -15.76
C VAL A 370 -3.49 15.80 -16.46
N PHE A 371 -3.72 14.53 -16.08
CA PHE A 371 -3.06 13.39 -16.67
C PHE A 371 -4.02 12.21 -16.80
N ARG A 372 -3.96 11.52 -17.95
CA ARG A 372 -4.70 10.29 -18.26
C ARG A 372 -3.88 9.42 -19.17
N TYR A 373 -3.54 8.21 -18.73
CA TYR A 373 -2.81 7.24 -19.54
C TYR A 373 -3.32 5.82 -19.27
N TRP A 374 -3.61 5.06 -20.32
CA TRP A 374 -4.08 3.68 -20.19
C TRP A 374 -2.95 2.70 -20.52
N SER A 375 -2.48 1.93 -19.52
CA SER A 375 -1.45 0.89 -19.67
C SER A 375 -2.01 -0.40 -20.28
N GLY A 376 -3.28 -0.70 -20.06
CA GLY A 376 -3.97 -1.83 -20.66
C GLY A 376 -4.23 -3.01 -19.71
N ASP A 377 -3.55 -3.10 -18.57
CA ASP A 377 -3.68 -4.24 -17.67
C ASP A 377 -3.70 -3.83 -16.19
N ASP A 378 -4.02 -4.77 -15.33
CA ASP A 378 -4.17 -4.55 -13.90
C ASP A 378 -2.93 -3.91 -13.28
N THR A 379 -3.14 -2.94 -12.40
CA THR A 379 -2.08 -2.14 -11.80
C THR A 379 -2.27 -2.04 -10.30
N ASP A 380 -1.84 -3.07 -9.58
CA ASP A 380 -1.80 -3.13 -8.12
C ASP A 380 -0.57 -2.44 -7.54
N ALA A 381 0.54 -2.43 -8.31
CA ALA A 381 1.73 -1.69 -7.94
C ALA A 381 1.43 -0.21 -7.78
N SER A 382 1.83 0.38 -6.65
CA SER A 382 1.70 1.82 -6.43
C SER A 382 2.63 2.59 -7.37
N ILE A 383 2.17 3.76 -7.83
CA ILE A 383 2.98 4.68 -8.61
C ILE A 383 4.08 5.26 -7.73
N VAL A 384 5.31 5.25 -8.24
CA VAL A 384 6.47 5.87 -7.59
C VAL A 384 6.83 7.12 -8.36
N ILE A 385 7.06 8.24 -7.65
CA ILE A 385 7.36 9.54 -8.28
C ILE A 385 8.78 9.97 -7.89
N ASP A 386 9.62 10.21 -8.87
CA ASP A 386 10.98 10.68 -8.61
C ASP A 386 11.05 12.21 -8.38
N GLU A 387 12.26 12.70 -8.10
CA GLU A 387 12.55 14.11 -7.84
C GLU A 387 12.33 15.02 -9.07
N ALA A 388 12.29 14.44 -10.27
CA ALA A 388 11.98 15.13 -11.52
C ALA A 388 10.48 15.08 -11.87
N GLY A 389 9.66 14.38 -11.06
CA GLY A 389 8.23 14.20 -11.30
C GLY A 389 7.89 13.08 -12.28
N MET A 390 8.88 12.25 -12.68
CA MET A 390 8.60 11.07 -13.52
C MET A 390 7.88 10.00 -12.73
N LEU A 391 6.92 9.32 -13.36
CA LEU A 391 6.13 8.24 -12.78
C LEU A 391 6.72 6.89 -13.20
N TYR A 392 6.86 5.99 -12.23
CA TYR A 392 7.26 4.60 -12.46
C TYR A 392 6.13 3.68 -12.07
N LEU A 393 5.78 2.76 -12.97
CA LEU A 393 4.60 1.93 -12.90
C LEU A 393 4.96 0.48 -13.20
N GLY A 394 4.43 -0.45 -12.40
CA GLY A 394 4.35 -1.88 -12.70
C GLY A 394 2.91 -2.26 -13.00
N SER A 395 2.67 -3.16 -13.94
CA SER A 395 1.35 -3.75 -14.18
C SER A 395 1.45 -5.25 -14.37
N GLU A 396 0.37 -5.94 -14.09
CA GLU A 396 0.24 -7.36 -14.33
C GLU A 396 -0.02 -7.68 -15.81
N TYR A 397 -0.07 -8.95 -16.13
CA TYR A 397 -0.47 -9.44 -17.44
C TYR A 397 -1.61 -10.45 -17.26
N GLU A 398 -2.78 -9.95 -16.87
CA GLU A 398 -3.99 -10.75 -16.59
C GLU A 398 -5.04 -10.62 -17.68
N ARG A 399 -5.30 -9.39 -18.13
CA ARG A 399 -6.34 -9.10 -19.13
C ARG A 399 -5.97 -9.58 -20.53
N LEU A 400 -4.68 -9.83 -20.78
CA LEU A 400 -4.14 -10.40 -22.02
C LEU A 400 -4.58 -9.64 -23.28
N ASN A 401 -4.87 -8.34 -23.17
CA ASN A 401 -5.34 -7.53 -24.28
C ASN A 401 -4.18 -7.00 -25.14
N ASP A 402 -4.49 -6.48 -26.32
CA ASP A 402 -3.48 -6.00 -27.25
C ASP A 402 -2.77 -4.77 -26.70
N ARG A 403 -3.47 -3.88 -25.97
CA ARG A 403 -2.86 -2.69 -25.37
C ARG A 403 -1.75 -3.05 -24.37
N SER A 404 -2.01 -4.00 -23.48
CA SER A 404 -1.02 -4.51 -22.52
C SER A 404 0.19 -5.16 -23.21
N ARG A 405 -0.04 -5.84 -24.35
CA ARG A 405 1.04 -6.42 -25.15
C ARG A 405 1.91 -5.36 -25.82
N ASP A 406 1.29 -4.29 -26.32
CA ASP A 406 1.99 -3.21 -27.03
C ASP A 406 2.78 -2.31 -26.06
N VAL A 407 2.16 -1.97 -24.93
CA VAL A 407 2.74 -1.06 -23.92
C VAL A 407 3.81 -1.74 -23.08
N GLY A 408 3.56 -2.97 -22.62
CA GLY A 408 4.43 -3.66 -21.66
C GLY A 408 4.01 -3.42 -20.21
N GLN A 409 4.69 -4.09 -19.29
CA GLN A 409 4.32 -4.18 -17.87
C GLN A 409 5.13 -3.28 -16.94
N ILE A 410 6.23 -2.69 -17.43
CA ILE A 410 7.08 -1.78 -16.66
C ILE A 410 7.23 -0.49 -17.47
N LEU A 411 6.85 0.65 -16.88
CA LEU A 411 6.80 1.93 -17.56
C LEU A 411 7.47 3.04 -16.76
N LYS A 412 8.12 3.96 -17.49
CA LYS A 412 8.44 5.31 -17.03
C LYS A 412 7.63 6.29 -17.86
N LEU A 413 6.86 7.15 -17.17
CA LEU A 413 6.01 8.13 -17.81
C LEU A 413 6.43 9.55 -17.41
N ASP A 414 6.36 10.47 -18.37
CA ASP A 414 6.49 11.93 -18.14
C ASP A 414 5.10 12.58 -18.13
N PRO A 415 4.55 12.91 -16.95
CA PRO A 415 3.24 13.52 -16.89
C PRO A 415 3.20 14.97 -17.40
N SER A 416 4.34 15.61 -17.60
CA SER A 416 4.41 16.95 -18.21
C SER A 416 4.14 16.93 -19.73
N ASN A 417 4.21 15.74 -20.35
CA ASN A 417 3.88 15.50 -21.76
C ASN A 417 2.69 14.53 -21.89
N PRO A 418 1.48 14.91 -21.52
CA PRO A 418 0.34 13.99 -21.43
C PRO A 418 -0.14 13.42 -22.79
N THR A 419 0.31 13.98 -23.91
CA THR A 419 -0.03 13.48 -25.26
C THR A 419 0.87 12.34 -25.71
N ASP A 420 2.10 12.27 -25.22
CA ASP A 420 3.08 11.21 -25.49
C ASP A 420 3.96 10.99 -24.25
N PRO A 421 3.39 10.40 -23.17
CA PRO A 421 4.03 10.38 -21.86
C PRO A 421 5.08 9.27 -21.71
N VAL A 422 5.16 8.28 -22.61
CA VAL A 422 6.04 7.13 -22.42
C VAL A 422 7.50 7.51 -22.69
N VAL A 423 8.30 7.61 -21.62
CA VAL A 423 9.75 7.80 -21.75
C VAL A 423 10.40 6.49 -22.19
N TRP A 424 10.06 5.40 -21.54
CA TRP A 424 10.41 4.04 -21.94
C TRP A 424 9.40 3.03 -21.36
N SER A 425 9.31 1.87 -21.99
CA SER A 425 8.53 0.74 -21.50
C SER A 425 9.26 -0.59 -21.71
N ARG A 426 8.94 -1.60 -20.87
CA ARG A 426 9.54 -2.93 -20.92
C ARG A 426 8.49 -4.00 -20.77
N GLN A 427 8.69 -5.07 -21.53
CA GLN A 427 7.89 -6.28 -21.42
C GLN A 427 8.38 -7.11 -20.23
N SER A 428 7.46 -7.53 -19.35
CA SER A 428 7.70 -8.52 -18.31
C SER A 428 6.51 -9.47 -18.26
N ARG A 429 6.48 -10.42 -19.20
CA ARG A 429 5.38 -11.38 -19.32
C ARG A 429 5.90 -12.74 -19.73
N ALA A 430 5.51 -13.76 -18.96
CA ALA A 430 5.77 -15.17 -19.27
C ALA A 430 4.49 -15.94 -19.61
N GLY A 431 3.32 -15.38 -19.27
CA GLY A 431 2.00 -15.96 -19.48
C GLY A 431 0.94 -15.24 -18.65
N PRO A 432 -0.30 -15.74 -18.65
CA PRO A 432 -1.37 -15.18 -17.81
C PRO A 432 -0.98 -15.16 -16.31
N GLY A 433 -1.24 -14.04 -15.61
CA GLY A 433 -0.89 -13.84 -14.20
C GLY A 433 0.59 -13.54 -13.96
N SER A 434 1.37 -13.30 -15.04
CA SER A 434 2.73 -12.79 -14.96
C SER A 434 2.74 -11.26 -14.79
N GLY A 435 3.93 -10.66 -14.79
CA GLY A 435 4.08 -9.21 -14.71
C GLY A 435 4.48 -8.72 -13.33
N ILE A 436 4.01 -7.54 -12.96
CA ILE A 436 4.51 -6.81 -11.80
C ILE A 436 3.38 -6.46 -10.86
N TRP A 437 3.38 -7.09 -9.70
CA TRP A 437 2.49 -6.80 -8.57
C TRP A 437 3.13 -5.89 -7.54
N ALA A 438 4.43 -6.10 -7.33
CA ALA A 438 5.22 -5.34 -6.37
C ALA A 438 5.49 -3.90 -6.84
N THR A 439 5.45 -2.95 -5.91
CA THR A 439 5.79 -1.55 -6.20
C THR A 439 7.30 -1.41 -6.46
N PRO A 440 7.72 -0.75 -7.55
CA PRO A 440 9.13 -0.54 -7.89
C PRO A 440 9.92 0.19 -6.79
N ALA A 441 11.23 -0.03 -6.71
CA ALA A 441 12.13 0.78 -5.90
C ALA A 441 13.05 1.62 -6.79
N LEU A 442 13.26 2.88 -6.42
CA LEU A 442 14.25 3.76 -7.04
C LEU A 442 15.51 3.80 -6.18
N TYR A 443 16.67 3.64 -6.81
CA TYR A 443 17.97 3.76 -6.15
C TYR A 443 18.99 4.31 -7.14
N GLU A 444 19.49 5.52 -6.92
CA GLU A 444 20.43 6.21 -7.83
C GLU A 444 19.95 6.13 -9.30
N GLY A 445 20.78 5.54 -10.19
CA GLY A 445 20.45 5.33 -11.60
C GLY A 445 19.66 4.05 -11.90
N LEU A 446 19.02 3.41 -10.92
CA LEU A 446 18.26 2.17 -11.06
C LEU A 446 16.77 2.34 -10.80
N VAL A 447 15.99 1.53 -11.52
CA VAL A 447 14.65 1.08 -11.13
C VAL A 447 14.73 -0.41 -10.82
N ILE A 448 14.38 -0.81 -9.62
CA ILE A 448 14.42 -2.20 -9.16
C ILE A 448 13.01 -2.75 -9.16
N ILE A 449 12.81 -3.85 -9.88
CA ILE A 449 11.53 -4.51 -10.14
C ILE A 449 11.56 -5.92 -9.56
N ALA A 450 10.50 -6.30 -8.88
CA ALA A 450 10.24 -7.67 -8.45
C ALA A 450 9.05 -8.23 -9.27
N THR A 451 9.22 -9.41 -9.88
CA THR A 451 8.23 -9.99 -10.79
C THR A 451 7.45 -11.14 -10.17
N ASN A 452 6.25 -11.39 -10.69
CA ASN A 452 5.42 -12.53 -10.27
C ASN A 452 6.09 -13.88 -10.59
N GLU A 453 7.06 -13.92 -11.53
CA GLU A 453 7.80 -15.12 -11.90
C GLU A 453 9.01 -15.42 -11.01
N GLY A 454 9.31 -14.55 -10.04
CA GLY A 454 10.45 -14.75 -9.14
C GLY A 454 11.76 -14.14 -9.64
N GLU A 455 11.72 -13.15 -10.53
CA GLU A 455 12.91 -12.42 -10.96
C GLU A 455 12.98 -11.03 -10.28
N LEU A 456 14.14 -10.73 -9.73
CA LEU A 456 14.51 -9.38 -9.29
C LEU A 456 15.35 -8.74 -10.39
N ILE A 457 14.89 -7.60 -10.92
CA ILE A 457 15.45 -6.96 -12.11
C ILE A 457 15.92 -5.54 -11.76
N GLY A 458 17.16 -5.20 -12.10
CA GLY A 458 17.65 -3.84 -12.10
C GLY A 458 17.62 -3.27 -13.52
N LEU A 459 16.89 -2.18 -13.69
CA LEU A 459 16.82 -1.46 -14.95
C LEU A 459 17.54 -0.12 -14.82
N ASP A 460 18.21 0.28 -15.91
CA ASP A 460 18.71 1.63 -16.03
C ASP A 460 17.55 2.64 -15.99
N ARG A 461 17.60 3.58 -15.07
CA ARG A 461 16.52 4.53 -14.80
C ARG A 461 16.21 5.46 -15.97
N ASP A 462 17.21 5.79 -16.80
CA ASP A 462 17.05 6.71 -17.92
C ASP A 462 16.53 6.02 -19.17
N THR A 463 17.01 4.81 -19.44
CA THR A 463 16.76 4.10 -20.71
C THR A 463 15.83 2.90 -20.58
N GLY A 464 15.57 2.42 -19.35
CA GLY A 464 14.85 1.17 -19.11
C GLY A 464 15.62 -0.09 -19.51
N ALA A 465 16.90 0.02 -19.89
CA ALA A 465 17.71 -1.14 -20.27
C ALA A 465 18.02 -2.04 -19.07
N ASP A 466 18.00 -3.35 -19.29
CA ASP A 466 18.39 -4.31 -18.26
C ASP A 466 19.86 -4.09 -17.87
N ARG A 467 20.13 -3.92 -16.60
CA ARG A 467 21.49 -3.96 -16.05
C ARG A 467 21.81 -5.34 -15.48
N TRP A 468 20.88 -5.90 -14.71
CA TRP A 468 21.03 -7.23 -14.12
C TRP A 468 19.69 -7.90 -13.83
N ARG A 469 19.73 -9.24 -13.66
CA ARG A 469 18.60 -10.07 -13.23
C ARG A 469 19.09 -11.10 -12.22
N ILE A 470 18.30 -11.31 -11.17
CA ILE A 470 18.58 -12.29 -10.10
C ILE A 470 17.31 -13.14 -9.93
N PRO A 471 17.38 -14.46 -10.26
CA PRO A 471 16.28 -15.37 -9.95
C PRO A 471 16.25 -15.69 -8.45
N LEU A 472 15.06 -15.76 -7.85
CA LEU A 472 14.78 -16.17 -6.49
C LEU A 472 13.83 -17.36 -6.45
N ASP A 473 13.61 -17.94 -5.27
CA ASP A 473 12.99 -19.26 -5.13
C ASP A 473 11.43 -19.28 -5.19
N GLY A 474 10.80 -18.13 -5.42
CA GLY A 474 9.33 -18.02 -5.51
C GLY A 474 8.89 -16.68 -6.09
N PRO A 475 7.57 -16.51 -6.31
CA PRO A 475 7.01 -15.23 -6.71
C PRO A 475 7.48 -14.09 -5.80
N LEU A 476 7.73 -12.90 -6.37
CA LEU A 476 8.16 -11.72 -5.65
C LEU A 476 7.01 -10.71 -5.57
N TRP A 477 6.07 -10.98 -4.68
CA TRP A 477 4.93 -10.08 -4.43
C TRP A 477 5.27 -8.97 -3.42
N SER A 478 6.28 -9.22 -2.57
CA SER A 478 6.86 -8.21 -1.68
C SER A 478 7.60 -7.15 -2.47
N SER A 479 7.33 -5.88 -2.19
CA SER A 479 8.02 -4.78 -2.86
C SER A 479 9.50 -4.69 -2.41
N PRO A 480 10.47 -4.52 -3.32
CA PRO A 480 11.88 -4.34 -2.97
C PRO A 480 12.07 -3.05 -2.17
N VAL A 481 12.91 -3.08 -1.14
CA VAL A 481 13.28 -1.90 -0.36
C VAL A 481 14.81 -1.72 -0.37
N VAL A 482 15.26 -0.48 -0.51
CA VAL A 482 16.69 -0.15 -0.47
C VAL A 482 16.96 0.82 0.68
N VAL A 483 17.88 0.44 1.58
CA VAL A 483 18.27 1.28 2.71
C VAL A 483 19.80 1.38 2.76
N GLY A 484 20.32 2.60 2.61
CA GLY A 484 21.73 2.77 2.29
C GLY A 484 22.06 2.02 1.00
N ASP A 485 23.13 1.25 0.99
CA ASP A 485 23.58 0.45 -0.15
C ASP A 485 23.11 -1.01 -0.05
N THR A 486 22.00 -1.28 0.60
CA THR A 486 21.49 -2.65 0.76
C THR A 486 20.08 -2.77 0.23
N LEU A 487 19.92 -3.64 -0.76
CA LEU A 487 18.61 -4.06 -1.27
C LEU A 487 18.11 -5.24 -0.43
N ILE A 488 16.90 -5.11 0.08
CA ILE A 488 16.17 -6.16 0.82
C ILE A 488 15.00 -6.61 -0.04
N GLN A 489 14.91 -7.95 -0.24
CA GLN A 489 13.82 -8.59 -0.98
C GLN A 489 13.32 -9.82 -0.23
N ALA A 490 12.02 -9.96 -0.13
CA ALA A 490 11.37 -11.16 0.37
C ALA A 490 10.70 -11.92 -0.78
N ASP A 491 10.57 -13.24 -0.64
CA ASP A 491 9.95 -14.11 -1.64
C ASP A 491 8.89 -15.05 -1.04
N CYS A 492 8.12 -15.67 -1.91
CA CYS A 492 7.14 -16.70 -1.53
C CYS A 492 7.76 -18.09 -1.31
N GLY A 493 9.07 -18.23 -1.48
CA GLY A 493 9.84 -19.38 -0.98
C GLY A 493 10.05 -19.33 0.54
N GLY A 494 9.73 -18.19 1.16
CA GLY A 494 9.88 -17.97 2.61
C GLY A 494 11.23 -17.40 3.00
N PHE A 495 11.95 -16.80 2.08
CA PHE A 495 13.25 -16.20 2.35
C PHE A 495 13.21 -14.67 2.33
N LEU A 496 13.96 -14.07 3.24
CA LEU A 496 14.31 -12.67 3.23
C LEU A 496 15.79 -12.56 2.83
N HIS A 497 16.06 -11.80 1.79
CA HIS A 497 17.41 -11.64 1.20
C HIS A 497 17.92 -10.21 1.36
N ALA A 498 19.26 -10.08 1.47
CA ALA A 498 19.95 -8.80 1.33
C ALA A 498 21.02 -8.89 0.24
N PHE A 499 21.07 -7.84 -0.59
CA PHE A 499 22.03 -7.73 -1.68
C PHE A 499 22.81 -6.43 -1.57
N ASP A 500 24.06 -6.46 -2.05
CA ASP A 500 25.00 -5.36 -2.03
C ASP A 500 24.82 -4.46 -3.25
N LEU A 501 24.57 -3.16 -3.02
CA LEU A 501 24.49 -2.12 -4.04
C LEU A 501 25.58 -1.05 -3.92
N THR A 502 26.69 -1.33 -3.22
CA THR A 502 27.78 -0.35 -2.95
C THR A 502 28.44 0.20 -4.21
N ASP A 503 28.33 -0.47 -5.35
CA ASP A 503 28.76 0.01 -6.66
C ASP A 503 27.73 0.89 -7.39
N GLY A 504 26.67 1.31 -6.70
CA GLY A 504 25.52 2.01 -7.30
C GLY A 504 24.62 1.06 -8.12
N GLY A 505 24.73 -0.26 -7.93
CA GLY A 505 23.99 -1.28 -8.65
C GLY A 505 24.35 -1.37 -10.14
N VAL A 506 25.59 -1.01 -10.51
CA VAL A 506 26.10 -1.10 -11.89
C VAL A 506 26.27 -2.55 -12.30
N ASP A 507 26.88 -3.35 -11.43
CA ASP A 507 27.05 -4.79 -11.63
C ASP A 507 25.90 -5.58 -11.00
N THR A 508 25.81 -6.88 -11.30
CA THR A 508 24.86 -7.77 -10.63
C THR A 508 25.12 -7.82 -9.15
N PRO A 509 24.16 -7.40 -8.29
CA PRO A 509 24.35 -7.34 -6.85
C PRO A 509 24.73 -8.68 -6.24
N THR A 510 25.74 -8.70 -5.38
CA THR A 510 26.12 -9.90 -4.63
C THR A 510 25.20 -10.06 -3.42
N LYS A 511 24.80 -11.32 -3.14
CA LYS A 511 23.99 -11.63 -1.97
C LYS A 511 24.84 -11.48 -0.71
N ARG A 512 24.45 -10.57 0.19
CA ARG A 512 25.08 -10.41 1.51
C ARG A 512 24.66 -11.53 2.45
N TRP A 513 23.36 -11.84 2.48
CA TRP A 513 22.78 -12.93 3.28
C TRP A 513 21.38 -13.31 2.80
N SER A 514 20.92 -14.46 3.29
CA SER A 514 19.52 -14.91 3.26
C SER A 514 19.17 -15.49 4.62
N ILE A 515 17.94 -15.25 5.08
CA ILE A 515 17.37 -15.89 6.26
C ILE A 515 16.02 -16.53 5.89
N GLU A 516 15.83 -17.79 6.27
CA GLU A 516 14.55 -18.48 6.09
C GLU A 516 13.59 -18.07 7.20
N LEU A 517 12.40 -17.60 6.78
CA LEU A 517 11.25 -17.30 7.62
C LEU A 517 10.08 -18.17 7.13
N ALA A 518 9.16 -18.55 7.99
CA ALA A 518 8.13 -19.51 7.62
C ALA A 518 7.07 -18.89 6.68
N GLY A 519 6.68 -19.61 5.61
CA GLY A 519 5.59 -19.29 4.70
C GLY A 519 5.93 -18.22 3.64
N CYS A 520 4.97 -17.95 2.75
CA CYS A 520 5.14 -16.89 1.74
C CYS A 520 5.24 -15.51 2.40
N LEU A 521 6.25 -14.73 2.02
CA LEU A 521 6.51 -13.38 2.49
C LEU A 521 5.96 -12.38 1.46
N GLU A 522 4.65 -12.19 1.43
CA GLU A 522 3.98 -11.24 0.54
C GLU A 522 4.15 -9.79 1.04
N SER A 523 4.23 -9.59 2.36
CA SER A 523 4.29 -8.23 2.91
C SER A 523 5.63 -7.56 2.60
N THR A 524 5.60 -6.24 2.39
CA THR A 524 6.81 -5.45 2.17
C THR A 524 7.58 -5.26 3.49
N PRO A 525 8.91 -5.50 3.53
CA PRO A 525 9.70 -5.30 4.74
C PRO A 525 9.71 -3.83 5.18
N ALA A 526 9.61 -3.59 6.49
CA ALA A 526 9.89 -2.29 7.09
C ALA A 526 11.27 -2.33 7.77
N VAL A 527 12.16 -1.42 7.38
CA VAL A 527 13.52 -1.34 7.90
C VAL A 527 13.67 -0.11 8.77
N TRP A 528 14.06 -0.30 10.05
CA TRP A 528 14.24 0.81 10.96
C TRP A 528 15.26 0.50 12.06
N ASP A 529 16.31 1.31 12.14
CA ASP A 529 17.33 1.30 13.19
C ASP A 529 17.85 -0.10 13.55
N GLY A 530 18.37 -0.85 12.57
CA GLY A 530 18.98 -2.17 12.79
C GLY A 530 18.00 -3.33 12.87
N ARG A 531 16.72 -3.10 12.56
CA ARG A 531 15.68 -4.14 12.53
C ARG A 531 14.92 -4.16 11.22
N ILE A 532 14.48 -5.34 10.84
CA ILE A 532 13.58 -5.56 9.70
C ILE A 532 12.34 -6.23 10.23
N PHE A 533 11.18 -5.64 9.96
CA PHE A 533 9.87 -6.13 10.37
C PHE A 533 9.11 -6.62 9.15
N ILE A 534 8.60 -7.84 9.20
CA ILE A 534 7.88 -8.46 8.09
C ILE A 534 6.87 -9.49 8.59
N GLY A 535 5.71 -9.54 7.98
CA GLY A 535 4.74 -10.59 8.25
C GLY A 535 4.72 -11.64 7.14
N SER A 536 4.14 -12.79 7.45
CA SER A 536 4.08 -13.96 6.58
C SER A 536 2.66 -14.53 6.52
N ARG A 537 2.37 -15.23 5.43
CA ARG A 537 1.15 -16.05 5.26
C ARG A 537 1.10 -17.26 6.20
N SER A 538 2.20 -17.59 6.88
CA SER A 538 2.20 -18.64 7.92
C SER A 538 1.46 -18.26 9.21
N GLY A 539 0.95 -17.02 9.32
CA GLY A 539 0.36 -16.52 10.56
C GLY A 539 1.39 -15.98 11.55
N THR A 540 2.59 -15.62 11.08
CA THR A 540 3.66 -15.13 11.94
C THR A 540 4.19 -13.78 11.45
N PHE A 541 4.39 -12.87 12.39
CA PHE A 541 5.12 -11.61 12.19
C PHE A 541 6.51 -11.73 12.81
N PHE A 542 7.53 -11.28 12.10
CA PHE A 542 8.94 -11.42 12.46
C PHE A 542 9.60 -10.06 12.66
N ALA A 543 10.49 -9.98 13.64
CA ALA A 543 11.53 -8.97 13.71
C ALA A 543 12.89 -9.63 13.54
N VAL A 544 13.62 -9.19 12.53
CA VAL A 544 14.99 -9.64 12.22
C VAL A 544 15.96 -8.56 12.66
N THR A 545 17.04 -8.93 13.35
CA THR A 545 18.10 -8.04 13.84
C THR A 545 19.47 -8.66 13.64
N ASP A 546 20.54 -7.91 13.93
CA ASP A 546 21.90 -8.44 13.94
C ASP A 546 22.13 -9.33 15.17
N ARG A 547 22.84 -10.46 15.02
CA ARG A 547 23.17 -11.38 16.12
C ARG A 547 23.94 -10.68 17.25
N ALA A 548 24.75 -9.69 16.95
CA ALA A 548 25.47 -8.92 17.94
C ALA A 548 24.61 -7.96 18.77
N ALA A 549 23.37 -7.73 18.36
CA ALA A 549 22.41 -6.80 19.00
C ALA A 549 21.24 -7.52 19.70
N GLY A 550 21.20 -8.87 19.60
CA GLY A 550 20.17 -9.74 20.19
C GLY A 550 20.43 -10.14 21.64
#